data_589df93a52e97f1fb58fdd24d9c7250c
#
_entry.id   589df93a52e97f1fb58fdd24d9c7250c
#
_cell.length_a   1.000
_cell.length_b   1.000
_cell.length_c   1.000
_cell.angle_alpha   90.00
_cell.angle_beta   90.00
_cell.angle_gamma   90.00
#
_symmetry.space_group_name_H-M   'P 1'
#
loop_
_entity.id
_entity.type
_entity.pdbx_description
1 polymer ?
#
loop_
_entity_poly.entity_id
_entity_poly.type
_entity_poly.pdbx_seq_one_letter_code
_entity_poly.pdbx_strand_id
1 'polypeptide(L)'
;MDRILEKNGDKAMARTTRPGLKAALAKMADQPRKASKYAQTISILWNYALSELDWPLGANPAKKLASYKPKTPYEPWPAWMVAKLDTAPDNVQTAAHLILGTGQRPNAAICMTHDQFKGETMFVLDEKGGELFETFCPKRLREFVSGLPRRGEYLLAKNLREPVGYSAIEKAFRAWRETLGPNAKPFTLHGLRKLAIIELAEAGASDAEIQAVTNQSAEMVVYYRKRANRLKLSKAAQERRE
;
A
#
# COMPACT_ATOMS: atom_id res chain seq x y z
N MET A 1 -10.14 3.34 18.91
CA MET A 1 -11.45 3.79 19.50
C MET A 1 -11.43 3.56 21.00
N ASP A 2 -11.13 2.37 21.48
CA ASP A 2 -11.22 1.93 22.87
C ASP A 2 -10.61 2.89 23.89
N ARG A 3 -9.36 3.33 23.66
CA ARG A 3 -8.68 4.29 24.54
C ARG A 3 -9.37 5.66 24.66
N ILE A 4 -10.12 6.08 23.64
CA ILE A 4 -10.92 7.31 23.69
C ILE A 4 -12.15 7.08 24.58
N LEU A 5 -12.80 5.95 24.40
CA LEU A 5 -13.96 5.55 25.20
C LEU A 5 -13.60 5.36 26.67
N GLU A 6 -12.54 4.60 26.97
CA GLU A 6 -12.06 4.38 28.34
C GLU A 6 -11.79 5.66 29.11
N LYS A 7 -11.21 6.69 28.45
CA LYS A 7 -10.80 7.93 29.13
C LYS A 7 -11.81 9.05 29.04
N ASN A 8 -12.70 9.02 28.07
CA ASN A 8 -13.57 10.14 27.74
C ASN A 8 -15.00 9.71 27.37
N GLY A 9 -15.38 8.43 27.49
CA GLY A 9 -16.70 7.93 27.12
C GLY A 9 -17.83 8.67 27.84
N ASP A 10 -17.63 8.97 29.11
CA ASP A 10 -18.62 9.64 29.96
C ASP A 10 -18.59 11.17 29.87
N LYS A 11 -17.70 11.74 29.03
CA LYS A 11 -17.57 13.19 28.94
C LYS A 11 -18.37 13.77 27.79
N ALA A 12 -19.11 14.84 28.06
CA ALA A 12 -19.84 15.55 27.01
C ALA A 12 -18.89 16.04 25.90
N MET A 13 -19.16 15.65 24.66
CA MET A 13 -18.35 16.01 23.50
C MET A 13 -18.22 17.53 23.35
N ALA A 14 -19.28 18.29 23.63
CA ALA A 14 -19.30 19.75 23.57
C ALA A 14 -18.23 20.42 24.44
N ARG A 15 -17.72 19.74 25.49
CA ARG A 15 -16.62 20.25 26.34
C ARG A 15 -15.24 20.07 25.73
N THR A 16 -15.11 19.42 24.58
CA THR A 16 -13.83 19.22 23.90
C THR A 16 -13.38 20.54 23.28
N THR A 17 -12.29 21.07 23.76
CA THR A 17 -11.71 22.33 23.26
C THR A 17 -10.45 22.09 22.43
N ARG A 18 -10.17 22.98 21.50
CA ARG A 18 -8.93 22.94 20.70
C ARG A 18 -7.65 23.00 21.55
N PRO A 19 -7.54 23.87 22.58
CA PRO A 19 -6.40 23.87 23.50
C PRO A 19 -6.24 22.53 24.23
N GLY A 20 -7.34 21.95 24.73
CA GLY A 20 -7.32 20.64 25.38
C GLY A 20 -6.81 19.53 24.48
N LEU A 21 -7.23 19.52 23.19
CA LEU A 21 -6.71 18.57 22.20
C LEU A 21 -5.22 18.78 21.92
N LYS A 22 -4.76 20.02 21.79
CA LYS A 22 -3.32 20.31 21.62
C LYS A 22 -2.50 19.81 22.81
N ALA A 23 -2.96 20.02 24.04
CA ALA A 23 -2.31 19.50 25.23
C ALA A 23 -2.28 17.96 25.27
N ALA A 24 -3.36 17.29 24.85
CA ALA A 24 -3.41 15.84 24.74
C ALA A 24 -2.44 15.31 23.66
N LEU A 25 -2.32 15.99 22.53
CA LEU A 25 -1.37 15.64 21.45
C LEU A 25 0.08 15.86 21.88
N ALA A 26 0.37 16.90 22.63
CA ALA A 26 1.72 17.18 23.18
C ALA A 26 2.20 16.03 24.09
N LYS A 27 1.30 15.43 24.89
CA LYS A 27 1.62 14.25 25.70
C LYS A 27 1.93 12.97 24.89
N MET A 28 1.70 13.00 23.57
CA MET A 28 1.98 11.91 22.63
C MET A 28 3.05 12.30 21.61
N ALA A 29 3.89 13.29 21.92
CA ALA A 29 4.91 13.82 20.99
C ALA A 29 5.95 12.75 20.59
N ASP A 30 6.23 11.80 21.47
CA ASP A 30 7.07 10.61 21.23
C ASP A 30 6.42 9.58 20.28
N GLN A 31 5.11 9.64 20.10
CA GLN A 31 4.29 8.73 19.28
C GLN A 31 3.49 9.49 18.21
N PRO A 32 4.14 10.16 17.26
CA PRO A 32 3.47 11.11 16.35
C PRO A 32 2.40 10.48 15.47
N ARG A 33 2.55 9.19 15.09
CA ARG A 33 1.49 8.44 14.37
C ARG A 33 0.23 8.28 15.21
N LYS A 34 0.40 7.96 16.49
CA LYS A 34 -0.71 7.77 17.44
C LYS A 34 -1.41 9.09 17.72
N ALA A 35 -0.63 10.15 17.90
CA ALA A 35 -1.15 11.52 18.06
C ALA A 35 -2.00 11.94 16.85
N SER A 36 -1.47 11.73 15.63
CA SER A 36 -2.20 12.03 14.40
C SER A 36 -3.50 11.23 14.27
N LYS A 37 -3.44 9.91 14.54
CA LYS A 37 -4.63 9.05 14.49
C LYS A 37 -5.66 9.46 15.54
N TYR A 38 -5.23 9.84 16.73
CA TYR A 38 -6.11 10.37 17.78
C TYR A 38 -6.86 11.63 17.31
N ALA A 39 -6.14 12.62 16.76
CA ALA A 39 -6.75 13.84 16.23
C ALA A 39 -7.73 13.56 15.09
N GLN A 40 -7.38 12.66 14.15
CA GLN A 40 -8.26 12.23 13.06
C GLN A 40 -9.53 11.56 13.58
N THR A 41 -9.42 10.65 14.56
CA THR A 41 -10.56 9.97 15.15
C THR A 41 -11.51 10.96 15.81
N ILE A 42 -11.00 11.92 16.59
CA ILE A 42 -11.83 12.98 17.19
C ILE A 42 -12.52 13.82 16.09
N SER A 43 -11.80 14.14 15.02
CA SER A 43 -12.37 14.91 13.91
C SER A 43 -13.51 14.16 13.20
N ILE A 44 -13.36 12.87 13.00
CA ILE A 44 -14.40 12.01 12.40
C ILE A 44 -15.63 11.94 13.31
N LEU A 45 -15.42 11.65 14.59
CA LEU A 45 -16.52 11.58 15.56
C LEU A 45 -17.28 12.91 15.66
N TRP A 46 -16.57 14.03 15.68
CA TRP A 46 -17.18 15.36 15.74
C TRP A 46 -18.04 15.65 14.50
N ASN A 47 -17.48 15.40 13.32
CA ASN A 47 -18.20 15.62 12.07
C ASN A 47 -19.43 14.69 11.99
N TYR A 48 -19.32 13.43 12.38
CA TYR A 48 -20.44 12.49 12.44
C TYR A 48 -21.55 12.98 13.37
N ALA A 49 -21.18 13.47 14.55
CA ALA A 49 -22.17 14.01 15.51
C ALA A 49 -22.88 15.26 14.95
N LEU A 50 -22.19 16.08 14.16
CA LEU A 50 -22.77 17.25 13.49
C LEU A 50 -23.66 16.88 12.30
N SER A 51 -23.19 15.96 11.44
CA SER A 51 -23.85 15.71 10.13
C SER A 51 -24.91 14.62 10.19
N GLU A 52 -24.71 13.60 11.05
CA GLU A 52 -25.60 12.44 11.09
C GLU A 52 -26.51 12.39 12.33
N LEU A 53 -26.10 13.06 13.42
CA LEU A 53 -26.86 13.07 14.67
C LEU A 53 -27.48 14.43 14.99
N ASP A 54 -27.24 15.46 14.16
CA ASP A 54 -27.72 16.83 14.34
C ASP A 54 -27.46 17.39 15.75
N TRP A 55 -26.32 16.98 16.36
CA TRP A 55 -25.98 17.49 17.68
C TRP A 55 -25.62 18.97 17.62
N PRO A 56 -26.07 19.79 18.57
CA PRO A 56 -25.81 21.23 18.60
C PRO A 56 -24.36 21.52 19.05
N LEU A 57 -23.40 21.03 18.26
CA LEU A 57 -21.97 21.23 18.48
C LEU A 57 -21.48 22.43 17.68
N GLY A 58 -20.53 23.18 18.26
CA GLY A 58 -19.81 24.23 17.53
C GLY A 58 -18.81 23.69 16.49
N ALA A 59 -17.97 24.57 15.99
CA ALA A 59 -16.94 24.20 15.00
C ALA A 59 -16.05 23.06 15.50
N ASN A 60 -15.67 22.15 14.60
CA ASN A 60 -14.82 20.99 14.91
C ASN A 60 -13.45 21.43 15.49
N PRO A 61 -13.16 21.20 16.78
CA PRO A 61 -11.93 21.63 17.43
C PRO A 61 -10.70 20.87 16.95
N ALA A 62 -10.88 19.70 16.33
CA ALA A 62 -9.81 18.89 15.76
C ALA A 62 -9.49 19.26 14.30
N LYS A 63 -10.28 20.13 13.65
CA LYS A 63 -10.07 20.53 12.25
C LYS A 63 -8.66 21.13 12.06
N LYS A 64 -7.91 20.60 11.08
CA LYS A 64 -6.55 21.05 10.77
C LYS A 64 -5.57 21.01 11.96
N LEU A 65 -5.74 20.11 12.92
CA LEU A 65 -4.67 19.82 13.87
C LEU A 65 -3.51 19.13 13.11
N ALA A 66 -2.27 19.39 13.58
CA ALA A 66 -1.07 18.88 12.95
C ALA A 66 -1.16 17.36 12.74
N SER A 67 -0.96 16.92 11.52
CA SER A 67 -0.92 15.50 11.16
C SER A 67 0.53 15.03 11.08
N TYR A 68 0.76 13.81 11.51
CA TYR A 68 2.04 13.14 11.28
C TYR A 68 2.26 12.94 9.79
N LYS A 69 3.38 13.46 9.30
CA LYS A 69 3.90 13.11 7.97
C LYS A 69 5.08 12.18 8.17
N PRO A 70 5.08 10.98 7.57
CA PRO A 70 6.26 10.12 7.62
C PRO A 70 7.49 10.86 7.11
N LYS A 71 8.59 10.83 7.87
CA LYS A 71 9.85 11.48 7.45
C LYS A 71 10.47 10.80 6.23
N THR A 72 10.25 9.51 6.09
CA THR A 72 10.77 8.69 4.99
C THR A 72 9.61 8.06 4.23
N PRO A 73 9.45 8.35 2.94
CA PRO A 73 8.53 7.61 2.09
C PRO A 73 9.03 6.15 1.96
N TYR A 74 8.12 5.23 1.66
CA TYR A 74 8.53 3.86 1.30
C TYR A 74 9.55 3.89 0.15
N GLU A 75 10.64 3.15 0.28
CA GLU A 75 11.65 3.05 -0.77
C GLU A 75 11.35 1.88 -1.73
N PRO A 76 11.57 2.03 -3.06
CA PRO A 76 11.52 0.91 -3.99
C PRO A 76 12.62 -0.08 -3.63
N TRP A 77 12.38 -1.38 -3.86
CA TRP A 77 13.42 -2.37 -3.59
C TRP A 77 14.59 -2.18 -4.53
N PRO A 78 15.84 -2.24 -4.01
CA PRO A 78 17.03 -2.23 -4.85
C PRO A 78 17.23 -3.59 -5.54
N ALA A 79 17.94 -3.59 -6.67
CA ALA A 79 18.19 -4.79 -7.46
C ALA A 79 18.81 -5.93 -6.63
N TRP A 80 19.73 -5.62 -5.70
CA TRP A 80 20.34 -6.64 -4.84
C TRP A 80 19.33 -7.38 -3.95
N MET A 81 18.28 -6.69 -3.48
CA MET A 81 17.24 -7.29 -2.64
C MET A 81 16.27 -8.13 -3.49
N VAL A 82 15.96 -7.68 -4.70
CA VAL A 82 15.17 -8.47 -5.67
C VAL A 82 15.92 -9.76 -6.04
N ALA A 83 17.23 -9.68 -6.27
CA ALA A 83 18.08 -10.84 -6.55
C ALA A 83 18.19 -11.85 -5.39
N LYS A 84 17.81 -11.48 -4.18
CA LYS A 84 17.75 -12.37 -3.02
C LYS A 84 16.36 -12.96 -2.77
N LEU A 85 15.38 -12.67 -3.62
CA LEU A 85 14.00 -13.09 -3.40
C LEU A 85 13.85 -14.62 -3.39
N ASP A 86 14.68 -15.35 -4.09
CA ASP A 86 14.76 -16.81 -4.09
C ASP A 86 15.09 -17.43 -2.72
N THR A 87 15.71 -16.65 -1.82
CA THR A 87 16.00 -17.07 -0.44
C THR A 87 14.85 -16.81 0.53
N ALA A 88 13.79 -16.15 0.07
CA ALA A 88 12.61 -15.88 0.89
C ALA A 88 11.71 -17.11 1.02
N PRO A 89 10.88 -17.21 2.07
CA PRO A 89 9.81 -18.21 2.13
C PRO A 89 8.87 -18.14 0.91
N ASP A 90 8.35 -19.26 0.44
CA ASP A 90 7.49 -19.36 -0.76
C ASP A 90 6.33 -18.36 -0.79
N ASN A 91 5.69 -18.14 0.36
CA ASN A 91 4.58 -17.20 0.47
C ASN A 91 5.02 -15.73 0.30
N VAL A 92 6.25 -15.40 0.71
CA VAL A 92 6.85 -14.09 0.51
C VAL A 92 7.27 -13.92 -0.95
N GLN A 93 7.86 -14.95 -1.55
CA GLN A 93 8.20 -14.97 -2.98
C GLN A 93 6.94 -14.75 -3.83
N THR A 94 5.89 -15.53 -3.56
CA THR A 94 4.61 -15.43 -4.28
C THR A 94 4.00 -14.03 -4.14
N ALA A 95 3.95 -13.48 -2.92
CA ALA A 95 3.46 -12.12 -2.70
C ALA A 95 4.29 -11.07 -3.46
N ALA A 96 5.61 -11.22 -3.47
CA ALA A 96 6.51 -10.30 -4.15
C ALA A 96 6.32 -10.34 -5.67
N HIS A 97 6.22 -11.53 -6.27
CA HIS A 97 5.95 -11.69 -7.70
C HIS A 97 4.60 -11.10 -8.10
N LEU A 98 3.56 -11.33 -7.30
CA LEU A 98 2.24 -10.75 -7.54
C LEU A 98 2.26 -9.22 -7.45
N ILE A 99 2.86 -8.64 -6.41
CA ILE A 99 2.93 -7.18 -6.24
C ILE A 99 3.74 -6.54 -7.37
N LEU A 100 4.89 -7.12 -7.71
CA LEU A 100 5.77 -6.58 -8.75
C LEU A 100 5.15 -6.73 -10.14
N GLY A 101 4.59 -7.89 -10.46
CA GLY A 101 4.04 -8.18 -11.79
C GLY A 101 2.72 -7.47 -12.07
N THR A 102 1.91 -7.19 -11.03
CA THR A 102 0.63 -6.49 -11.19
C THR A 102 0.72 -4.99 -10.91
N GLY A 103 1.76 -4.55 -10.21
CA GLY A 103 1.86 -3.18 -9.70
C GLY A 103 0.79 -2.82 -8.67
N GLN A 104 0.04 -3.78 -8.11
CA GLN A 104 -1.07 -3.53 -7.21
C GLN A 104 -0.63 -3.28 -5.76
N ARG A 105 -1.57 -2.79 -4.92
CA ARG A 105 -1.34 -2.69 -3.48
C ARG A 105 -1.08 -4.08 -2.89
N PRO A 106 -0.17 -4.20 -1.91
CA PRO A 106 0.21 -5.52 -1.37
C PRO A 106 -0.98 -6.36 -0.93
N ASN A 107 -1.98 -5.77 -0.27
CA ASN A 107 -3.15 -6.54 0.17
C ASN A 107 -3.99 -7.03 -1.01
N ALA A 108 -4.23 -6.21 -2.02
CA ALA A 108 -4.95 -6.62 -3.23
C ALA A 108 -4.23 -7.76 -3.96
N ALA A 109 -2.91 -7.64 -4.15
CA ALA A 109 -2.11 -8.68 -4.80
C ALA A 109 -2.08 -10.00 -4.00
N ILE A 110 -1.99 -9.95 -2.68
CA ILE A 110 -2.00 -11.13 -1.79
C ILE A 110 -3.35 -11.86 -1.83
N CYS A 111 -4.44 -11.13 -2.05
CA CYS A 111 -5.79 -11.69 -2.13
C CYS A 111 -6.22 -12.10 -3.56
N MET A 112 -5.31 -12.15 -4.52
CA MET A 112 -5.64 -12.62 -5.87
C MET A 112 -5.95 -14.12 -5.90
N THR A 113 -6.92 -14.49 -6.74
CA THR A 113 -7.35 -15.86 -6.97
C THR A 113 -6.77 -16.42 -8.27
N HIS A 114 -6.75 -17.74 -8.40
CA HIS A 114 -6.34 -18.40 -9.64
C HIS A 114 -7.23 -18.00 -10.84
N ASP A 115 -8.52 -17.81 -10.62
CA ASP A 115 -9.50 -17.52 -11.67
C ASP A 115 -9.42 -16.07 -12.21
N GLN A 116 -8.65 -15.21 -11.54
CA GLN A 116 -8.33 -13.88 -12.05
C GLN A 116 -7.31 -13.90 -13.19
N PHE A 117 -6.62 -15.01 -13.42
CA PHE A 117 -5.64 -15.15 -14.51
C PHE A 117 -6.22 -15.98 -15.67
N LYS A 118 -6.41 -15.34 -16.82
CA LYS A 118 -7.05 -15.96 -18.00
C LYS A 118 -6.19 -15.75 -19.24
N GLY A 119 -5.37 -16.76 -19.56
CA GLY A 119 -4.50 -16.68 -20.73
C GLY A 119 -3.52 -15.51 -20.63
N GLU A 120 -3.66 -14.53 -21.51
CA GLU A 120 -2.79 -13.35 -21.55
C GLU A 120 -3.30 -12.16 -20.72
N THR A 121 -4.45 -12.30 -20.09
CA THR A 121 -5.05 -11.23 -19.28
C THR A 121 -5.19 -11.62 -17.82
N MET A 122 -5.33 -10.62 -16.98
CA MET A 122 -5.65 -10.78 -15.57
C MET A 122 -6.67 -9.76 -15.14
N PHE A 123 -7.54 -10.14 -14.22
CA PHE A 123 -8.53 -9.25 -13.60
C PHE A 123 -8.00 -8.77 -12.25
N VAL A 124 -7.96 -7.48 -12.05
CA VAL A 124 -7.42 -6.86 -10.84
C VAL A 124 -8.51 -6.03 -10.17
N LEU A 125 -8.66 -6.21 -8.85
CA LEU A 125 -9.55 -5.40 -8.04
C LEU A 125 -8.81 -4.22 -7.45
N ASP A 126 -9.23 -2.98 -7.80
CA ASP A 126 -8.73 -1.81 -7.06
C ASP A 126 -9.35 -1.76 -5.66
N GLU A 127 -8.52 -2.01 -4.67
CA GLU A 127 -8.92 -2.10 -3.26
C GLU A 127 -9.59 -0.82 -2.72
N LYS A 128 -9.29 0.34 -3.29
CA LYS A 128 -9.87 1.62 -2.86
C LYS A 128 -11.14 1.99 -3.59
N GLY A 129 -11.20 1.74 -4.90
CA GLY A 129 -12.34 2.07 -5.73
C GLY A 129 -13.38 0.96 -5.79
N GLY A 130 -13.02 -0.28 -5.42
CA GLY A 130 -13.87 -1.45 -5.62
C GLY A 130 -14.08 -1.82 -7.08
N GLU A 131 -13.32 -1.22 -7.99
CA GLU A 131 -13.42 -1.43 -9.42
C GLU A 131 -12.62 -2.66 -9.83
N LEU A 132 -13.26 -3.55 -10.59
CA LEU A 132 -12.61 -4.68 -11.26
C LEU A 132 -12.24 -4.25 -12.67
N PHE A 133 -10.97 -4.34 -13.03
CA PHE A 133 -10.50 -4.01 -14.38
C PHE A 133 -9.65 -5.14 -14.95
N GLU A 134 -9.73 -5.30 -16.27
CA GLU A 134 -8.92 -6.24 -17.03
C GLU A 134 -7.62 -5.56 -17.47
N THR A 135 -6.50 -6.26 -17.35
CA THR A 135 -5.21 -5.78 -17.81
C THR A 135 -4.38 -6.94 -18.35
N PHE A 136 -3.40 -6.63 -19.19
CA PHE A 136 -2.46 -7.62 -19.72
C PHE A 136 -1.61 -8.21 -18.61
N CYS A 137 -1.50 -9.54 -18.56
CA CYS A 137 -0.64 -10.25 -17.63
C CYS A 137 0.73 -10.50 -18.25
N PRO A 138 1.82 -9.92 -17.73
CA PRO A 138 3.15 -10.10 -18.32
C PRO A 138 3.58 -11.58 -18.29
N LYS A 139 4.25 -12.03 -19.34
CA LYS A 139 4.67 -13.43 -19.53
C LYS A 139 5.33 -14.02 -18.28
N ARG A 140 6.28 -13.27 -17.67
CA ARG A 140 6.97 -13.71 -16.45
C ARG A 140 6.00 -14.01 -15.29
N LEU A 141 4.95 -13.20 -15.12
CA LEU A 141 3.95 -13.42 -14.07
C LEU A 141 3.06 -14.62 -14.40
N ARG A 142 2.64 -14.78 -15.67
CA ARG A 142 1.85 -15.93 -16.11
C ARG A 142 2.57 -17.25 -15.87
N GLU A 143 3.83 -17.33 -16.26
CA GLU A 143 4.67 -18.52 -16.05
C GLU A 143 4.83 -18.84 -14.56
N PHE A 144 5.07 -17.81 -13.76
CA PHE A 144 5.16 -17.96 -12.31
C PHE A 144 3.85 -18.49 -11.71
N VAL A 145 2.71 -17.87 -12.05
CA VAL A 145 1.39 -18.24 -11.51
C VAL A 145 0.99 -19.65 -11.97
N SER A 146 1.27 -20.02 -13.23
CA SER A 146 0.97 -21.36 -13.76
C SER A 146 1.75 -22.47 -13.06
N GLY A 147 2.91 -22.17 -12.51
CA GLY A 147 3.73 -23.09 -11.72
C GLY A 147 3.31 -23.23 -10.25
N LEU A 148 2.40 -22.38 -9.75
CA LEU A 148 1.96 -22.43 -8.36
C LEU A 148 0.99 -23.61 -8.11
N PRO A 149 1.13 -24.31 -6.98
CA PRO A 149 0.20 -25.36 -6.60
C PRO A 149 -1.18 -24.77 -6.25
N ARG A 150 -2.25 -25.34 -6.84
CA ARG A 150 -3.64 -24.93 -6.53
C ARG A 150 -4.09 -25.57 -5.22
N ARG A 151 -3.81 -24.88 -4.10
CA ARG A 151 -4.18 -25.33 -2.74
C ARG A 151 -5.56 -24.85 -2.28
N GLY A 152 -6.19 -23.95 -3.03
CA GLY A 152 -7.48 -23.37 -2.74
C GLY A 152 -7.87 -22.35 -3.80
N GLU A 153 -8.81 -21.49 -3.49
CA GLU A 153 -9.28 -20.42 -4.37
C GLU A 153 -8.18 -19.36 -4.65
N TYR A 154 -7.45 -18.99 -3.59
CA TYR A 154 -6.42 -17.95 -3.65
C TYR A 154 -5.06 -18.51 -4.04
N LEU A 155 -4.26 -17.71 -4.75
CA LEU A 155 -2.85 -18.01 -5.02
C LEU A 155 -2.04 -18.18 -3.73
N LEU A 156 -2.34 -17.35 -2.73
CA LEU A 156 -1.81 -17.43 -1.37
C LEU A 156 -2.88 -17.97 -0.42
N ALA A 157 -3.29 -19.21 -0.63
CA ALA A 157 -4.34 -19.88 0.15
C ALA A 157 -3.85 -20.24 1.56
N LYS A 158 -4.62 -19.87 2.58
CA LYS A 158 -4.52 -20.39 3.94
C LYS A 158 -5.23 -21.73 4.07
N ASN A 159 -6.39 -21.84 3.42
CA ASN A 159 -7.21 -23.03 3.26
C ASN A 159 -7.95 -22.95 1.92
N LEU A 160 -8.92 -23.81 1.68
CA LEU A 160 -9.64 -23.86 0.40
C LEU A 160 -10.35 -22.54 0.03
N ARG A 161 -10.77 -21.74 1.01
CA ARG A 161 -11.65 -20.55 0.81
C ARG A 161 -11.07 -19.23 1.35
N GLU A 162 -9.96 -19.26 2.06
CA GLU A 162 -9.40 -18.06 2.70
C GLU A 162 -7.97 -17.80 2.25
N PRO A 163 -7.61 -16.53 1.99
CA PRO A 163 -6.21 -16.16 1.75
C PRO A 163 -5.40 -16.22 3.06
N VAL A 164 -4.09 -16.34 2.94
CA VAL A 164 -3.13 -16.22 4.07
C VAL A 164 -3.27 -14.88 4.78
N GLY A 165 -3.62 -13.85 4.04
CA GLY A 165 -3.82 -12.49 4.55
C GLY A 165 -2.53 -11.69 4.74
N TYR A 166 -2.67 -10.37 4.63
CA TYR A 166 -1.55 -9.44 4.63
C TYR A 166 -0.68 -9.52 5.90
N SER A 167 -1.28 -9.65 7.07
CA SER A 167 -0.53 -9.65 8.34
C SER A 167 0.43 -10.83 8.46
N ALA A 168 0.03 -12.01 7.99
CA ALA A 168 0.88 -13.20 8.02
C ALA A 168 2.05 -13.08 7.02
N ILE A 169 1.78 -12.60 5.80
CA ILE A 169 2.80 -12.33 4.79
C ILE A 169 3.78 -11.25 5.27
N GLU A 170 3.28 -10.16 5.84
CA GLU A 170 4.11 -9.08 6.39
C GLU A 170 5.02 -9.59 7.53
N LYS A 171 4.52 -10.48 8.38
CA LYS A 171 5.31 -11.12 9.45
C LYS A 171 6.44 -11.98 8.86
N ALA A 172 6.13 -12.84 7.90
CA ALA A 172 7.10 -13.68 7.21
C ALA A 172 8.14 -12.84 6.46
N PHE A 173 7.68 -11.80 5.76
CA PHE A 173 8.55 -10.84 5.08
C PHE A 173 9.53 -10.14 6.03
N ARG A 174 9.06 -9.68 7.19
CA ARG A 174 9.95 -9.03 8.18
C ARG A 174 11.02 -9.98 8.67
N ALA A 175 10.65 -11.21 9.01
CA ALA A 175 11.61 -12.23 9.45
C ALA A 175 12.68 -12.47 8.37
N TRP A 176 12.29 -12.68 7.12
CA TRP A 176 13.24 -12.83 6.01
C TRP A 176 14.08 -11.56 5.81
N ARG A 177 13.48 -10.37 5.81
CA ARG A 177 14.20 -9.10 5.64
C ARG A 177 15.29 -8.90 6.72
N GLU A 178 15.05 -9.34 7.95
CA GLU A 178 16.03 -9.29 9.03
C GLU A 178 17.27 -10.13 8.73
N THR A 179 17.13 -11.27 8.04
CA THR A 179 18.26 -12.10 7.61
C THR A 179 19.15 -11.42 6.57
N LEU A 180 18.61 -10.44 5.83
CA LEU A 180 19.37 -9.67 4.84
C LEU A 180 20.22 -8.54 5.45
N GLY A 181 20.12 -8.33 6.75
CA GLY A 181 20.88 -7.33 7.48
C GLY A 181 20.27 -5.93 7.51
N PRO A 182 20.96 -4.96 8.15
CA PRO A 182 20.42 -3.63 8.45
C PRO A 182 20.09 -2.81 7.20
N ASN A 183 20.78 -3.04 6.09
CA ASN A 183 20.56 -2.33 4.83
C ASN A 183 19.17 -2.65 4.22
N ALA A 184 18.56 -3.79 4.58
CA ALA A 184 17.22 -4.16 4.12
C ALA A 184 16.10 -3.47 4.91
N LYS A 185 16.38 -2.94 6.11
CA LYS A 185 15.40 -2.37 7.04
C LYS A 185 14.45 -1.32 6.45
N PRO A 186 14.87 -0.40 5.53
CA PRO A 186 13.99 0.59 4.93
C PRO A 186 12.92 0.03 4.00
N PHE A 187 13.13 -1.17 3.45
CA PHE A 187 12.29 -1.72 2.39
C PHE A 187 11.09 -2.48 2.97
N THR A 188 9.94 -2.33 2.30
CA THR A 188 8.67 -2.93 2.69
C THR A 188 8.00 -3.57 1.48
N LEU A 189 6.98 -4.39 1.65
CA LEU A 189 6.19 -4.93 0.53
C LEU A 189 5.61 -3.81 -0.35
N HIS A 190 5.30 -2.65 0.21
CA HIS A 190 4.84 -1.48 -0.56
C HIS A 190 5.91 -0.91 -1.50
N GLY A 191 7.19 -1.14 -1.19
CA GLY A 191 8.31 -0.78 -2.06
C GLY A 191 8.32 -1.53 -3.38
N LEU A 192 7.80 -2.76 -3.44
CA LEU A 192 7.67 -3.54 -4.69
C LEU A 192 6.69 -2.89 -5.67
N ARG A 193 5.55 -2.36 -5.19
CA ARG A 193 4.62 -1.63 -6.05
C ARG A 193 5.27 -0.38 -6.65
N LYS A 194 6.14 0.30 -5.90
CA LYS A 194 6.91 1.44 -6.42
C LYS A 194 7.92 1.01 -7.46
N LEU A 195 8.60 -0.11 -7.20
CA LEU A 195 9.55 -0.67 -8.16
C LEU A 195 8.85 -1.03 -9.47
N ALA A 196 7.67 -1.65 -9.44
CA ALA A 196 6.88 -1.96 -10.63
C ALA A 196 6.63 -0.72 -11.52
N ILE A 197 6.27 0.41 -10.90
CA ILE A 197 6.06 1.66 -11.65
C ILE A 197 7.37 2.18 -12.26
N ILE A 198 8.46 2.11 -11.49
CA ILE A 198 9.77 2.53 -11.96
C ILE A 198 10.22 1.65 -13.12
N GLU A 199 10.06 0.34 -13.03
CA GLU A 199 10.40 -0.61 -14.11
C GLU A 199 9.58 -0.35 -15.38
N LEU A 200 8.27 -0.12 -15.26
CA LEU A 200 7.42 0.26 -16.40
C LEU A 200 7.91 1.57 -17.04
N ALA A 201 8.21 2.59 -16.22
CA ALA A 201 8.73 3.84 -16.72
C ALA A 201 10.08 3.66 -17.42
N GLU A 202 11.00 2.89 -16.84
CA GLU A 202 12.32 2.60 -17.40
C GLU A 202 12.25 1.76 -18.69
N ALA A 203 11.20 0.93 -18.83
CA ALA A 203 10.87 0.25 -20.09
C ALA A 203 10.25 1.19 -21.14
N GLY A 204 10.04 2.46 -20.81
CA GLY A 204 9.56 3.49 -21.73
C GLY A 204 8.06 3.64 -21.78
N ALA A 205 7.30 3.05 -20.84
CA ALA A 205 5.86 3.24 -20.77
C ALA A 205 5.49 4.71 -20.49
N SER A 206 4.45 5.19 -21.15
CA SER A 206 3.82 6.48 -20.89
C SER A 206 3.10 6.48 -19.55
N ASP A 207 2.76 7.67 -19.04
CA ASP A 207 1.99 7.78 -17.80
C ASP A 207 0.60 7.11 -17.93
N ALA A 208 -0.03 7.18 -19.10
CA ALA A 208 -1.29 6.53 -19.38
C ALA A 208 -1.18 5.00 -19.36
N GLU A 209 -0.13 4.43 -19.94
CA GLU A 209 0.13 2.98 -19.91
C GLU A 209 0.42 2.49 -18.49
N ILE A 210 1.19 3.25 -17.71
CA ILE A 210 1.44 2.92 -16.30
C ILE A 210 0.13 2.96 -15.49
N GLN A 211 -0.74 3.94 -15.75
CA GLN A 211 -2.09 4.00 -15.13
C GLN A 211 -2.95 2.80 -15.53
N ALA A 212 -2.95 2.43 -16.81
CA ALA A 212 -3.71 1.27 -17.31
C ALA A 212 -3.31 -0.04 -16.61
N VAL A 213 -2.01 -0.22 -16.30
CA VAL A 213 -1.52 -1.41 -15.58
C VAL A 213 -1.80 -1.33 -14.08
N THR A 214 -1.58 -0.17 -13.45
CA THR A 214 -1.49 -0.07 -11.98
C THR A 214 -2.72 0.55 -11.32
N ASN A 215 -3.64 1.12 -12.10
CA ASN A 215 -4.78 1.91 -11.66
C ASN A 215 -4.40 2.98 -10.61
N GLN A 216 -3.30 3.72 -10.86
CA GLN A 216 -2.87 4.81 -9.99
C GLN A 216 -3.25 6.15 -10.59
N SER A 217 -3.45 7.16 -9.72
CA SER A 217 -3.67 8.52 -10.20
C SER A 217 -2.43 9.06 -10.93
N ALA A 218 -2.65 9.94 -11.91
CA ALA A 218 -1.58 10.59 -12.67
C ALA A 218 -0.52 11.23 -11.77
N GLU A 219 -0.93 11.91 -10.69
CA GLU A 219 -0.03 12.52 -9.71
C GLU A 219 0.93 11.50 -9.08
N MET A 220 0.44 10.30 -8.76
CA MET A 220 1.26 9.26 -8.16
C MET A 220 2.22 8.65 -9.18
N VAL A 221 1.80 8.46 -10.42
CA VAL A 221 2.66 7.99 -11.51
C VAL A 221 3.80 8.98 -11.72
N VAL A 222 3.51 10.28 -11.88
CA VAL A 222 4.52 11.33 -12.02
C VAL A 222 5.48 11.37 -10.83
N TYR A 223 4.95 11.22 -9.61
CA TYR A 223 5.79 11.19 -8.40
C TYR A 223 6.82 10.04 -8.41
N TYR A 224 6.41 8.82 -8.79
CA TYR A 224 7.31 7.67 -8.81
C TYR A 224 8.25 7.69 -10.01
N ARG A 225 7.79 8.16 -11.17
CA ARG A 225 8.59 8.28 -12.39
C ARG A 225 9.82 9.18 -12.21
N LYS A 226 9.74 10.19 -11.34
CA LYS A 226 10.90 11.03 -10.97
C LYS A 226 12.09 10.24 -10.41
N ARG A 227 11.86 8.99 -9.96
CA ARG A 227 12.90 8.09 -9.45
C ARG A 227 13.43 7.10 -10.49
N ALA A 228 12.81 7.04 -11.67
CA ALA A 228 13.29 6.23 -12.77
C ALA A 228 14.64 6.76 -13.29
N ASN A 229 15.46 5.84 -13.76
CA ASN A 229 16.79 6.18 -14.25
C ASN A 229 16.69 7.03 -15.53
N ARG A 230 17.14 8.28 -15.46
CA ARG A 230 17.07 9.24 -16.57
C ARG A 230 17.80 8.75 -17.82
N LEU A 231 18.93 8.07 -17.65
CA LEU A 231 19.70 7.51 -18.77
C LEU A 231 18.91 6.42 -19.49
N LYS A 232 18.28 5.49 -18.75
CA LYS A 232 17.43 4.46 -19.33
C LYS A 232 16.23 5.07 -20.06
N LEU A 233 15.57 6.07 -19.45
CA LEU A 233 14.44 6.78 -20.07
C LEU A 233 14.87 7.46 -21.39
N SER A 234 16.00 8.15 -21.39
CA SER A 234 16.49 8.85 -22.58
C SER A 234 16.90 7.88 -23.69
N LYS A 235 17.54 6.75 -23.33
CA LYS A 235 17.88 5.68 -24.27
C LYS A 235 16.63 5.12 -24.94
N ALA A 236 15.65 4.65 -24.14
CA ALA A 236 14.39 4.11 -24.65
C ALA A 236 13.62 5.11 -25.53
N ALA A 237 13.69 6.41 -25.22
CA ALA A 237 13.07 7.45 -26.05
C ALA A 237 13.78 7.63 -27.40
N GLN A 238 15.10 7.52 -27.46
CA GLN A 238 15.85 7.64 -28.71
C GLN A 238 15.68 6.39 -29.60
N GLU A 239 15.74 5.19 -29.01
CA GLU A 239 15.52 3.92 -29.72
C GLU A 239 14.14 3.83 -30.39
N ARG A 240 13.11 4.52 -29.86
CA ARG A 240 11.77 4.60 -30.49
C ARG A 240 11.69 5.60 -31.64
N ARG A 241 12.71 6.44 -31.86
CA ARG A 241 12.76 7.39 -32.96
C ARG A 241 13.45 6.82 -34.19
N GLU A 242 14.24 5.76 -34.05
CA GLU A 242 14.92 5.02 -35.09
C GLU A 242 14.02 3.95 -35.70
#